data_4efa219f146beb1f1545d3d27995e935
#
_entry.id   4efa219f146beb1f1545d3d27995e935
#
_cell.length_a   1.000
_cell.length_b   1.000
_cell.length_c   1.000
_cell.angle_alpha   90.00
_cell.angle_beta   90.00
_cell.angle_gamma   90.00
#
_symmetry.space_group_name_H-M   'P 1'
#
loop_
_entity.id
_entity.type
_entity.pdbx_description
1 polymer ?
#
loop_
_entity_poly.entity_id
_entity_poly.type
_entity_poly.pdbx_seq_one_letter_code
_entity_poly.pdbx_strand_id
1 'polypeptide(L)'
;MFMDHWRAFGNLVGSKMPLIVPCCVAAGVLLPQVFSPIRTVVPIMFAFMTFQGSLNNTVHQLVRVFKRPKDLVIILLISQVCMPVLAYFLASLFFGGNVNLVTGILLEYSVPVAVVSFMWIGMFHGDGALGLATILVSTVLAPFSIPLTLQILMGHTIHIDAMKMISDMVLMIALPALAGMAVNELTHGWGHERLSPVISPACRVLLVLIITANSTAMSSYVLHMTWERAAVALFIFVYACSGYVWGMLVARVLHQPQSTLITMSFTCGLRNISSGAVIASQYFPGEVVFPVMCGTLFQQMLAAFFGALIRRLYGEGTSSTAQKNKSAMESASPEDRSDTRASSPLVE
;
A
#
# COMPACT_ATOMS: atom_id res chain seq x y z
N MET A 1 -12.54 0.57 30.16
CA MET A 1 -13.34 -0.65 29.91
C MET A 1 -13.97 -0.66 28.50
N PHE A 2 -14.90 0.26 28.11
CA PHE A 2 -15.48 0.24 26.73
C PHE A 2 -14.42 0.45 25.65
N MET A 3 -13.56 1.44 25.80
CA MET A 3 -12.49 1.75 24.85
C MET A 3 -11.46 0.62 24.68
N ASP A 4 -11.18 -0.12 25.74
CA ASP A 4 -10.24 -1.24 25.72
C ASP A 4 -10.84 -2.42 24.94
N HIS A 5 -12.12 -2.72 25.16
CA HIS A 5 -12.84 -3.73 24.37
C HIS A 5 -12.96 -3.33 22.90
N TRP A 6 -13.20 -2.02 22.61
CA TRP A 6 -13.26 -1.52 21.24
C TRP A 6 -11.94 -1.65 20.50
N ARG A 7 -10.83 -1.31 21.17
CA ARG A 7 -9.48 -1.49 20.63
C ARG A 7 -9.13 -2.98 20.47
N ALA A 8 -9.48 -3.82 21.46
CA ALA A 8 -9.25 -5.26 21.39
C ALA A 8 -10.02 -5.89 20.21
N PHE A 9 -11.28 -5.51 20.00
CA PHE A 9 -12.06 -5.91 18.83
C PHE A 9 -11.38 -5.49 17.53
N GLY A 10 -10.97 -4.23 17.42
CA GLY A 10 -10.22 -3.77 16.24
C GLY A 10 -8.97 -4.59 15.99
N ASN A 11 -8.17 -4.87 17.03
CA ASN A 11 -6.95 -5.66 16.91
C ASN A 11 -7.23 -7.11 16.50
N LEU A 12 -8.30 -7.71 17.02
CA LEU A 12 -8.76 -9.04 16.63
C LEU A 12 -9.11 -9.08 15.13
N VAL A 13 -9.92 -8.12 14.66
CA VAL A 13 -10.26 -8.00 13.23
C VAL A 13 -8.98 -7.82 12.40
N GLY A 14 -8.07 -6.91 12.82
CA GLY A 14 -6.81 -6.66 12.10
C GLY A 14 -5.91 -7.88 12.00
N SER A 15 -5.76 -8.65 13.08
CA SER A 15 -4.92 -9.86 13.10
C SER A 15 -5.48 -11.00 12.24
N LYS A 16 -6.81 -11.04 12.05
CA LYS A 16 -7.50 -12.04 11.26
C LYS A 16 -7.79 -11.60 9.81
N MET A 17 -7.35 -10.41 9.40
CA MET A 17 -7.54 -9.90 8.02
C MET A 17 -7.12 -10.89 6.92
N PRO A 18 -6.04 -11.65 7.02
CA PRO A 18 -5.68 -12.63 5.99
C PRO A 18 -6.75 -13.69 5.75
N LEU A 19 -7.56 -14.00 6.76
CA LEU A 19 -8.68 -14.92 6.66
C LEU A 19 -10.00 -14.20 6.32
N ILE A 20 -10.21 -13.01 6.90
CA ILE A 20 -11.43 -12.22 6.71
C ILE A 20 -11.56 -11.77 5.24
N VAL A 21 -10.47 -11.31 4.62
CA VAL A 21 -10.50 -10.78 3.25
C VAL A 21 -11.00 -11.80 2.22
N PRO A 22 -10.49 -13.05 2.16
CA PRO A 22 -11.05 -14.06 1.27
C PRO A 22 -12.53 -14.37 1.56
N CYS A 23 -12.94 -14.40 2.83
CA CYS A 23 -14.33 -14.59 3.20
C CYS A 23 -15.22 -13.41 2.73
N CYS A 24 -14.73 -12.17 2.82
CA CYS A 24 -15.42 -10.98 2.31
C CYS A 24 -15.60 -11.04 0.79
N VAL A 25 -14.55 -11.44 0.07
CA VAL A 25 -14.60 -11.63 -1.39
C VAL A 25 -15.63 -12.71 -1.72
N ALA A 26 -15.57 -13.86 -1.05
CA ALA A 26 -16.54 -14.94 -1.25
C ALA A 26 -17.98 -14.49 -0.95
N ALA A 27 -18.21 -13.77 0.16
CA ALA A 27 -19.52 -13.25 0.51
C ALA A 27 -20.06 -12.26 -0.55
N GLY A 28 -19.23 -11.34 -1.03
CA GLY A 28 -19.60 -10.38 -2.08
C GLY A 28 -19.91 -11.06 -3.42
N VAL A 29 -19.12 -12.08 -3.78
CA VAL A 29 -19.32 -12.87 -5.01
C VAL A 29 -20.58 -13.73 -4.94
N LEU A 30 -20.83 -14.39 -3.81
CA LEU A 30 -21.95 -15.33 -3.67
C LEU A 30 -23.28 -14.64 -3.35
N LEU A 31 -23.25 -13.47 -2.71
CA LEU A 31 -24.44 -12.72 -2.27
C LEU A 31 -24.48 -11.29 -2.87
N PRO A 32 -24.35 -11.14 -4.20
CA PRO A 32 -24.24 -9.81 -4.79
C PRO A 32 -25.48 -8.95 -4.56
N GLN A 33 -26.67 -9.56 -4.50
CA GLN A 33 -27.93 -8.84 -4.30
C GLN A 33 -28.00 -8.16 -2.90
N VAL A 34 -27.36 -8.74 -1.89
CA VAL A 34 -27.34 -8.20 -0.52
C VAL A 34 -26.38 -7.03 -0.39
N PHE A 35 -25.19 -7.15 -0.98
CA PHE A 35 -24.09 -6.22 -0.74
C PHE A 35 -23.94 -5.14 -1.84
N SER A 36 -24.53 -5.32 -3.03
CA SER A 36 -24.42 -4.31 -4.12
C SER A 36 -24.97 -2.93 -3.75
N PRO A 37 -26.04 -2.76 -2.94
CA PRO A 37 -26.49 -1.41 -2.57
C PRO A 37 -25.45 -0.61 -1.79
N ILE A 38 -24.56 -1.29 -1.05
CA ILE A 38 -23.48 -0.64 -0.29
C ILE A 38 -22.50 0.08 -1.22
N ARG A 39 -22.36 -0.33 -2.47
CA ARG A 39 -21.41 0.29 -3.43
C ARG A 39 -21.61 1.79 -3.59
N THR A 40 -22.84 2.28 -3.46
CA THR A 40 -23.16 3.71 -3.57
C THR A 40 -22.47 4.55 -2.49
N VAL A 41 -22.26 3.99 -1.30
CA VAL A 41 -21.63 4.69 -0.16
C VAL A 41 -20.14 4.37 0.00
N VAL A 42 -19.61 3.43 -0.78
CA VAL A 42 -18.19 3.04 -0.73
C VAL A 42 -17.22 4.23 -0.86
N PRO A 43 -17.44 5.23 -1.74
CA PRO A 43 -16.54 6.38 -1.84
C PRO A 43 -16.41 7.16 -0.54
N ILE A 44 -17.53 7.38 0.15
CA ILE A 44 -17.55 8.11 1.43
C ILE A 44 -16.85 7.29 2.51
N MET A 45 -17.11 5.97 2.55
CA MET A 45 -16.43 5.06 3.47
C MET A 45 -14.91 5.05 3.22
N PHE A 46 -14.49 5.07 1.96
CA PHE A 46 -13.08 5.10 1.57
C PHE A 46 -12.44 6.45 1.93
N ALA A 47 -13.11 7.57 1.70
CA ALA A 47 -12.65 8.90 2.11
C ALA A 47 -12.42 8.97 3.64
N PHE A 48 -13.35 8.43 4.43
CA PHE A 48 -13.20 8.37 5.88
C PHE A 48 -12.00 7.51 6.32
N MET A 49 -11.78 6.37 5.66
CA MET A 49 -10.61 5.52 5.91
C MET A 49 -9.31 6.22 5.53
N THR A 50 -9.29 6.96 4.42
CA THR A 50 -8.14 7.73 3.97
C THR A 50 -7.80 8.84 4.96
N PHE A 51 -8.81 9.56 5.46
CA PHE A 51 -8.67 10.53 6.54
C PHE A 51 -8.03 9.90 7.79
N GLN A 52 -8.59 8.78 8.28
CA GLN A 52 -8.08 8.08 9.47
C GLN A 52 -6.64 7.60 9.28
N GLY A 53 -6.32 7.00 8.13
CA GLY A 53 -4.95 6.55 7.84
C GLY A 53 -3.95 7.69 7.84
N SER A 54 -4.36 8.87 7.39
CA SER A 54 -3.53 10.07 7.29
C SER A 54 -3.37 10.82 8.61
N LEU A 55 -4.21 10.57 9.63
CA LEU A 55 -3.99 11.06 11.00
C LEU A 55 -2.69 10.55 11.64
N ASN A 56 -2.11 9.49 11.10
CA ASN A 56 -0.83 8.95 11.59
C ASN A 56 0.39 9.66 10.98
N ASN A 57 0.18 10.64 10.13
CA ASN A 57 1.21 11.31 9.36
C ASN A 57 1.16 12.83 9.61
N THR A 58 2.27 13.52 9.35
CA THR A 58 2.37 14.97 9.43
C THR A 58 2.83 15.55 8.10
N VAL A 59 2.41 16.79 7.79
CA VAL A 59 2.90 17.52 6.62
C VAL A 59 4.41 17.70 6.69
N HIS A 60 4.95 17.86 7.90
CA HIS A 60 6.38 17.97 8.13
C HIS A 60 7.16 16.70 7.72
N GLN A 61 6.57 15.51 7.91
CA GLN A 61 7.12 14.24 7.39
C GLN A 61 7.13 14.24 5.86
N LEU A 62 6.07 14.72 5.22
CA LEU A 62 6.01 14.86 3.77
C LEU A 62 7.12 15.78 3.24
N VAL A 63 7.39 16.91 3.91
CA VAL A 63 8.47 17.84 3.54
C VAL A 63 9.86 17.24 3.77
N ARG A 64 10.06 16.46 4.83
CA ARG A 64 11.35 15.79 5.10
C ARG A 64 11.79 14.83 4.00
N VAL A 65 10.86 14.30 3.22
CA VAL A 65 11.12 13.41 2.08
C VAL A 65 12.03 14.05 1.05
N PHE A 66 11.93 15.38 0.88
CA PHE A 66 12.80 16.13 -0.02
C PHE A 66 14.29 16.17 0.40
N LYS A 67 14.63 15.60 1.57
CA LYS A 67 16.03 15.44 1.99
C LYS A 67 16.75 14.28 1.29
N ARG A 68 16.01 13.26 0.82
CA ARG A 68 16.52 12.15 -0.01
C ARG A 68 15.67 11.95 -1.27
N PRO A 69 15.59 12.96 -2.14
CA PRO A 69 14.66 12.95 -3.28
C PRO A 69 14.98 11.83 -4.27
N LYS A 70 16.25 11.42 -4.40
CA LYS A 70 16.68 10.42 -5.39
C LYS A 70 15.99 9.07 -5.18
N ASP A 71 16.03 8.52 -3.96
CA ASP A 71 15.48 7.20 -3.68
C ASP A 71 13.95 7.21 -3.82
N LEU A 72 13.30 8.27 -3.34
CA LEU A 72 11.85 8.45 -3.52
C LEU A 72 11.47 8.53 -4.99
N VAL A 73 12.15 9.36 -5.79
CA VAL A 73 11.85 9.52 -7.22
C VAL A 73 12.05 8.20 -7.96
N ILE A 74 13.10 7.44 -7.65
CA ILE A 74 13.35 6.13 -8.25
C ILE A 74 12.20 5.17 -7.94
N ILE A 75 11.77 5.09 -6.69
CA ILE A 75 10.63 4.23 -6.30
C ILE A 75 9.36 4.66 -7.05
N LEU A 76 9.07 5.95 -7.10
CA LEU A 76 7.89 6.47 -7.79
C LEU A 76 7.95 6.22 -9.30
N LEU A 77 9.12 6.38 -9.93
CA LEU A 77 9.30 6.05 -11.34
C LEU A 77 9.04 4.56 -11.61
N ILE A 78 9.61 3.68 -10.80
CA ILE A 78 9.37 2.24 -10.95
C ILE A 78 7.89 1.95 -10.73
N SER A 79 7.33 2.40 -9.61
CA SER A 79 6.01 2.01 -9.18
C SER A 79 4.88 2.71 -9.94
N GLN A 80 4.99 3.97 -10.31
CA GLN A 80 3.91 4.76 -10.90
C GLN A 80 4.06 4.97 -12.41
N VAL A 81 5.23 4.66 -12.99
CA VAL A 81 5.47 4.81 -14.43
C VAL A 81 5.87 3.48 -15.05
N CYS A 82 7.00 2.88 -14.65
CA CYS A 82 7.51 1.68 -15.31
C CYS A 82 6.55 0.49 -15.16
N MET A 83 6.04 0.25 -13.95
CA MET A 83 5.12 -0.87 -13.71
C MET A 83 3.79 -0.72 -14.49
N PRO A 84 3.06 0.41 -14.46
CA PRO A 84 1.85 0.57 -15.27
C PRO A 84 2.10 0.45 -16.77
N VAL A 85 3.17 1.06 -17.28
CA VAL A 85 3.52 1.02 -18.71
C VAL A 85 3.81 -0.42 -19.16
N LEU A 86 4.66 -1.14 -18.43
CA LEU A 86 4.96 -2.54 -18.73
C LEU A 86 3.74 -3.44 -18.58
N ALA A 87 2.90 -3.20 -17.55
CA ALA A 87 1.65 -3.93 -17.36
C ALA A 87 0.72 -3.74 -18.57
N TYR A 88 0.58 -2.52 -19.05
CA TYR A 88 -0.22 -2.21 -20.24
C TYR A 88 0.27 -2.92 -21.48
N PHE A 89 1.57 -2.84 -21.78
CA PHE A 89 2.13 -3.49 -22.98
C PHE A 89 1.99 -5.02 -22.93
N LEU A 90 2.30 -5.63 -21.78
CA LEU A 90 2.15 -7.07 -21.62
C LEU A 90 0.67 -7.49 -21.62
N ALA A 91 -0.21 -6.76 -20.94
CA ALA A 91 -1.63 -7.04 -20.95
C ALA A 91 -2.23 -6.91 -22.37
N SER A 92 -1.83 -5.88 -23.13
CA SER A 92 -2.26 -5.69 -24.52
C SER A 92 -1.77 -6.82 -25.43
N LEU A 93 -0.57 -7.36 -25.16
CA LEU A 93 -0.02 -8.49 -25.93
C LEU A 93 -0.79 -9.78 -25.67
N PHE A 94 -1.16 -10.06 -24.41
CA PHE A 94 -1.79 -11.33 -24.03
C PHE A 94 -3.31 -11.29 -24.05
N PHE A 95 -3.91 -10.12 -23.77
CA PHE A 95 -5.35 -9.92 -23.56
C PHE A 95 -5.92 -8.79 -24.41
N GLY A 96 -5.23 -8.34 -25.46
CA GLY A 96 -5.64 -7.20 -26.29
C GLY A 96 -7.00 -7.33 -26.96
N GLY A 97 -7.56 -8.55 -27.06
CA GLY A 97 -8.91 -8.80 -27.50
C GLY A 97 -10.01 -8.35 -26.52
N ASN A 98 -9.66 -8.10 -25.24
CA ASN A 98 -10.60 -7.65 -24.21
C ASN A 98 -10.09 -6.37 -23.52
N VAL A 99 -10.59 -5.25 -23.97
CA VAL A 99 -10.22 -3.91 -23.47
C VAL A 99 -10.47 -3.76 -21.96
N ASN A 100 -11.53 -4.38 -21.44
CA ASN A 100 -11.84 -4.27 -20.01
C ASN A 100 -10.81 -4.97 -19.13
N LEU A 101 -10.33 -6.15 -19.55
CA LEU A 101 -9.29 -6.88 -18.83
C LEU A 101 -7.97 -6.11 -18.86
N VAL A 102 -7.58 -5.56 -20.02
CA VAL A 102 -6.39 -4.70 -20.14
C VAL A 102 -6.50 -3.47 -19.25
N THR A 103 -7.67 -2.81 -19.25
CA THR A 103 -7.92 -1.65 -18.38
C THR A 103 -7.79 -2.00 -16.90
N GLY A 104 -8.36 -3.12 -16.49
CA GLY A 104 -8.29 -3.57 -15.10
C GLY A 104 -6.85 -3.89 -14.65
N ILE A 105 -6.08 -4.54 -15.52
CA ILE A 105 -4.65 -4.82 -15.27
C ILE A 105 -3.87 -3.50 -15.19
N LEU A 106 -4.07 -2.58 -16.12
CA LEU A 106 -3.42 -1.26 -16.09
C LEU A 106 -3.77 -0.50 -14.82
N LEU A 107 -5.05 -0.49 -14.43
CA LEU A 107 -5.52 0.20 -13.23
C LEU A 107 -4.92 -0.41 -11.95
N GLU A 108 -4.83 -1.73 -11.85
CA GLU A 108 -4.21 -2.44 -10.70
C GLU A 108 -2.78 -1.95 -10.44
N TYR A 109 -2.00 -1.69 -11.50
CA TYR A 109 -0.62 -1.22 -11.37
C TYR A 109 -0.46 0.30 -11.39
N SER A 110 -1.52 1.06 -11.68
CA SER A 110 -1.53 2.53 -11.64
C SER A 110 -1.90 3.09 -10.27
N VAL A 111 -2.48 2.28 -9.37
CA VAL A 111 -2.86 2.73 -8.02
C VAL A 111 -1.65 3.02 -7.13
N PRO A 112 -1.81 3.86 -6.09
CA PRO A 112 -0.70 4.24 -5.22
C PRO A 112 -0.15 3.05 -4.42
N VAL A 113 0.97 3.26 -3.78
CA VAL A 113 1.60 2.28 -2.89
C VAL A 113 0.68 1.97 -1.71
N ALA A 114 0.58 0.70 -1.36
CA ALA A 114 -0.27 0.25 -0.27
C ALA A 114 0.21 0.76 1.10
N VAL A 115 -0.70 1.24 1.93
CA VAL A 115 -0.37 1.63 3.32
C VAL A 115 0.17 0.43 4.13
N VAL A 116 -0.29 -0.77 3.82
CA VAL A 116 0.19 -2.00 4.48
C VAL A 116 1.67 -2.27 4.23
N SER A 117 2.28 -1.69 3.19
CA SER A 117 3.72 -1.82 2.96
C SER A 117 4.54 -1.29 4.12
N PHE A 118 4.06 -0.26 4.84
CA PHE A 118 4.73 0.28 6.01
C PHE A 118 4.88 -0.76 7.14
N MET A 119 3.87 -1.59 7.34
CA MET A 119 3.93 -2.70 8.31
C MET A 119 5.02 -3.72 7.92
N TRP A 120 5.08 -4.10 6.64
CA TRP A 120 6.07 -5.05 6.14
C TRP A 120 7.49 -4.47 6.19
N ILE A 121 7.66 -3.19 5.83
CA ILE A 121 8.93 -2.46 5.94
C ILE A 121 9.41 -2.49 7.40
N GLY A 122 8.53 -2.20 8.37
CA GLY A 122 8.87 -2.24 9.79
C GLY A 122 9.23 -3.65 10.28
N MET A 123 8.49 -4.67 9.84
CA MET A 123 8.71 -6.07 10.24
C MET A 123 10.08 -6.60 9.78
N PHE A 124 10.57 -6.14 8.62
CA PHE A 124 11.86 -6.57 8.06
C PHE A 124 12.97 -5.55 8.23
N HIS A 125 12.78 -4.53 9.08
CA HIS A 125 13.78 -3.49 9.41
C HIS A 125 14.21 -2.64 8.21
N GLY A 126 13.27 -2.30 7.33
CA GLY A 126 13.47 -1.35 6.24
C GLY A 126 13.53 0.10 6.70
N ASP A 127 13.82 1.02 5.78
CA ASP A 127 13.77 2.48 6.02
C ASP A 127 12.31 2.94 6.10
N GLY A 128 11.79 3.03 7.31
CA GLY A 128 10.41 3.44 7.56
C GLY A 128 10.12 4.88 7.11
N ALA A 129 11.09 5.78 7.20
CA ALA A 129 10.92 7.17 6.77
C ALA A 129 10.72 7.26 5.25
N LEU A 130 11.56 6.56 4.48
CA LEU A 130 11.43 6.47 3.03
C LEU A 130 10.12 5.78 2.62
N GLY A 131 9.75 4.69 3.31
CA GLY A 131 8.51 3.95 3.05
C GLY A 131 7.26 4.80 3.27
N LEU A 132 7.17 5.47 4.43
CA LEU A 132 6.07 6.37 4.76
C LEU A 132 5.95 7.51 3.75
N ALA A 133 7.07 8.10 3.40
CA ALA A 133 7.20 9.13 2.41
C ALA A 133 6.67 8.70 1.04
N THR A 134 7.06 7.52 0.58
CA THR A 134 6.61 6.97 -0.71
C THR A 134 5.10 6.75 -0.72
N ILE A 135 4.55 6.20 0.36
CA ILE A 135 3.10 6.01 0.51
C ILE A 135 2.36 7.34 0.42
N LEU A 136 2.80 8.35 1.18
CA LEU A 136 2.16 9.65 1.22
C LEU A 136 2.19 10.35 -0.14
N VAL A 137 3.38 10.44 -0.75
CA VAL A 137 3.54 11.10 -2.05
C VAL A 137 2.74 10.39 -3.13
N SER A 138 2.81 9.06 -3.21
CA SER A 138 2.03 8.29 -4.20
C SER A 138 0.52 8.46 -4.00
N THR A 139 0.04 8.55 -2.76
CA THR A 139 -1.38 8.74 -2.45
C THR A 139 -1.87 10.14 -2.85
N VAL A 140 -1.08 11.18 -2.56
CA VAL A 140 -1.43 12.56 -2.94
C VAL A 140 -1.36 12.76 -4.46
N LEU A 141 -0.45 12.07 -5.14
CA LEU A 141 -0.33 12.12 -6.60
C LEU A 141 -1.38 11.27 -7.32
N ALA A 142 -1.97 10.27 -6.67
CA ALA A 142 -2.90 9.31 -7.30
C ALA A 142 -4.05 9.96 -8.08
N PRO A 143 -4.74 11.01 -7.58
CA PRO A 143 -5.81 11.67 -8.32
C PRO A 143 -5.40 12.21 -9.69
N PHE A 144 -4.13 12.51 -9.87
CA PHE A 144 -3.57 13.00 -11.14
C PHE A 144 -2.91 11.89 -11.94
N SER A 145 -2.08 11.06 -11.27
CA SER A 145 -1.30 10.02 -11.96
C SER A 145 -2.18 8.93 -12.57
N ILE A 146 -3.24 8.50 -11.89
CA ILE A 146 -4.10 7.43 -12.40
C ILE A 146 -4.87 7.88 -13.65
N PRO A 147 -5.65 8.99 -13.65
CA PRO A 147 -6.34 9.45 -14.84
C PRO A 147 -5.39 9.75 -15.99
N LEU A 148 -4.23 10.36 -15.70
CA LEU A 148 -3.23 10.67 -16.72
C LEU A 148 -2.66 9.39 -17.36
N THR A 149 -2.32 8.37 -16.56
CA THR A 149 -1.81 7.09 -17.06
C THR A 149 -2.85 6.40 -17.95
N LEU A 150 -4.11 6.36 -17.51
CA LEU A 150 -5.20 5.79 -18.27
C LEU A 150 -5.44 6.57 -19.56
N GLN A 151 -5.42 7.90 -19.50
CA GLN A 151 -5.61 8.77 -20.67
C GLN A 151 -4.48 8.60 -21.70
N ILE A 152 -3.23 8.54 -21.26
CA ILE A 152 -2.07 8.41 -22.16
C ILE A 152 -2.06 7.03 -22.83
N LEU A 153 -2.28 5.96 -22.05
CA LEU A 153 -2.11 4.60 -22.56
C LEU A 153 -3.37 4.04 -23.23
N MET A 154 -4.57 4.46 -22.79
CA MET A 154 -5.84 3.90 -23.27
C MET A 154 -6.82 4.94 -23.82
N GLY A 155 -6.48 6.23 -23.85
CA GLY A 155 -7.38 7.31 -24.26
C GLY A 155 -7.94 7.19 -25.68
N HIS A 156 -7.30 6.40 -26.54
CA HIS A 156 -7.84 6.07 -27.87
C HIS A 156 -8.92 4.97 -27.85
N THR A 157 -8.96 4.18 -26.78
CA THR A 157 -9.81 2.98 -26.70
C THR A 157 -10.97 3.17 -25.73
N ILE A 158 -10.79 4.01 -24.70
CA ILE A 158 -11.78 4.24 -23.65
C ILE A 158 -12.06 5.74 -23.52
N HIS A 159 -13.34 6.12 -23.56
CA HIS A 159 -13.76 7.49 -23.28
C HIS A 159 -13.85 7.70 -21.77
N ILE A 160 -12.82 8.30 -21.19
CA ILE A 160 -12.78 8.65 -19.76
C ILE A 160 -12.88 10.17 -19.65
N ASP A 161 -13.84 10.64 -18.87
CA ASP A 161 -13.82 12.04 -18.41
C ASP A 161 -12.75 12.19 -17.34
N ALA A 162 -11.51 12.42 -17.79
CA ALA A 162 -10.36 12.53 -16.93
C ALA A 162 -10.50 13.67 -15.89
N MET A 163 -11.15 14.78 -16.27
CA MET A 163 -11.32 15.92 -15.37
C MET A 163 -12.32 15.60 -14.25
N LYS A 164 -13.43 14.94 -14.58
CA LYS A 164 -14.38 14.46 -13.57
C LYS A 164 -13.73 13.44 -12.65
N MET A 165 -12.96 12.49 -13.21
CA MET A 165 -12.25 11.49 -12.44
C MET A 165 -11.23 12.13 -11.49
N ILE A 166 -10.46 13.13 -11.94
CA ILE A 166 -9.52 13.89 -11.09
C ILE A 166 -10.29 14.56 -9.94
N SER A 167 -11.38 15.28 -10.25
CA SER A 167 -12.16 15.99 -9.21
C SER A 167 -12.69 15.05 -8.14
N ASP A 168 -13.29 13.94 -8.55
CA ASP A 168 -13.86 12.94 -7.63
C ASP A 168 -12.75 12.27 -6.80
N MET A 169 -11.61 11.95 -7.41
CA MET A 169 -10.47 11.37 -6.70
C MET A 169 -9.80 12.36 -5.75
N VAL A 170 -9.75 13.65 -6.09
CA VAL A 170 -9.27 14.70 -5.16
C VAL A 170 -10.17 14.73 -3.93
N LEU A 171 -11.49 14.70 -4.10
CA LEU A 171 -12.46 14.70 -3.00
C LEU A 171 -12.41 13.41 -2.16
N MET A 172 -12.16 12.28 -2.79
CA MET A 172 -12.19 10.95 -2.14
C MET A 172 -10.85 10.56 -1.50
N ILE A 173 -9.72 11.02 -2.06
CA ILE A 173 -8.38 10.58 -1.67
C ILE A 173 -7.54 11.76 -1.15
N ALA A 174 -7.27 12.78 -1.99
CA ALA A 174 -6.32 13.82 -1.64
C ALA A 174 -6.82 14.71 -0.51
N LEU A 175 -8.07 15.18 -0.60
CA LEU A 175 -8.64 16.07 0.41
C LEU A 175 -8.75 15.42 1.79
N PRO A 176 -9.29 14.18 1.94
CA PRO A 176 -9.29 13.48 3.23
C PRO A 176 -7.87 13.20 3.75
N ALA A 177 -6.92 12.86 2.87
CA ALA A 177 -5.54 12.62 3.27
C ALA A 177 -4.89 13.91 3.83
N LEU A 178 -5.02 15.03 3.12
CA LEU A 178 -4.49 16.32 3.56
C LEU A 178 -5.18 16.79 4.84
N ALA A 179 -6.51 16.61 4.94
CA ALA A 179 -7.27 16.95 6.14
C ALA A 179 -6.81 16.14 7.36
N GLY A 180 -6.59 14.84 7.21
CA GLY A 180 -6.08 13.99 8.29
C GLY A 180 -4.68 14.42 8.77
N MET A 181 -3.76 14.70 7.83
CA MET A 181 -2.44 15.23 8.15
C MET A 181 -2.51 16.60 8.83
N ALA A 182 -3.36 17.50 8.31
CA ALA A 182 -3.54 18.83 8.88
C ALA A 182 -4.09 18.78 10.32
N VAL A 183 -5.09 17.93 10.57
CA VAL A 183 -5.61 17.72 11.93
C VAL A 183 -4.50 17.24 12.86
N ASN A 184 -3.69 16.27 12.44
CA ASN A 184 -2.59 15.79 13.27
C ASN A 184 -1.52 16.84 13.54
N GLU A 185 -1.15 17.61 12.51
CA GLU A 185 -0.15 18.69 12.61
C GLU A 185 -0.65 19.84 13.51
N LEU A 186 -1.85 20.36 13.25
CA LEU A 186 -2.44 21.49 13.99
C LEU A 186 -2.74 21.17 15.45
N THR A 187 -3.01 19.91 15.75
CA THR A 187 -3.28 19.43 17.11
C THR A 187 -2.05 18.88 17.81
N HIS A 188 -0.84 19.10 17.24
CA HIS A 188 0.44 18.64 17.82
C HIS A 188 0.48 17.16 18.17
N GLY A 189 -0.10 16.31 17.29
CA GLY A 189 -0.10 14.85 17.46
C GLY A 189 -1.36 14.28 18.14
N TRP A 190 -2.29 15.10 18.63
CA TRP A 190 -3.54 14.62 19.23
C TRP A 190 -4.34 13.75 18.26
N GLY A 191 -4.34 14.09 16.98
CA GLY A 191 -4.98 13.30 15.92
C GLY A 191 -4.47 11.87 15.89
N HIS A 192 -3.16 11.68 15.97
CA HIS A 192 -2.52 10.36 16.03
C HIS A 192 -2.76 9.64 17.38
N GLU A 193 -2.52 10.33 18.50
CA GLU A 193 -2.49 9.71 19.82
C GLU A 193 -3.89 9.39 20.36
N ARG A 194 -4.88 10.24 20.08
CA ARG A 194 -6.23 10.15 20.66
C ARG A 194 -7.28 9.78 19.63
N LEU A 195 -7.35 10.47 18.50
CA LEU A 195 -8.42 10.30 17.52
C LEU A 195 -8.26 9.01 16.71
N SER A 196 -7.05 8.78 16.16
CA SER A 196 -6.78 7.62 15.32
C SER A 196 -7.08 6.28 16.01
N PRO A 197 -6.66 6.02 17.28
CA PRO A 197 -6.99 4.78 17.97
C PRO A 197 -8.48 4.58 18.26
N VAL A 198 -9.26 5.66 18.32
CA VAL A 198 -10.72 5.59 18.54
C VAL A 198 -11.45 5.15 17.27
N ILE A 199 -11.06 5.72 16.12
CA ILE A 199 -11.76 5.48 14.86
C ILE A 199 -11.17 4.30 14.05
N SER A 200 -9.94 3.88 14.34
CA SER A 200 -9.27 2.77 13.64
C SER A 200 -10.06 1.45 13.63
N PRO A 201 -10.70 1.00 14.73
CA PRO A 201 -11.52 -0.21 14.70
C PRO A 201 -12.72 -0.09 13.74
N ALA A 202 -13.38 1.09 13.69
CA ALA A 202 -14.45 1.34 12.74
C ALA A 202 -13.94 1.27 11.29
N CYS A 203 -12.77 1.83 11.00
CA CYS A 203 -12.17 1.76 9.67
C CYS A 203 -11.87 0.33 9.22
N ARG A 204 -11.53 -0.58 10.14
CA ARG A 204 -11.35 -2.01 9.81
C ARG A 204 -12.67 -2.67 9.41
N VAL A 205 -13.77 -2.31 10.06
CA VAL A 205 -15.12 -2.77 9.66
C VAL A 205 -15.50 -2.17 8.32
N LEU A 206 -15.24 -0.88 8.09
CA LEU A 206 -15.48 -0.25 6.79
C LEU A 206 -14.67 -0.92 5.67
N LEU A 207 -13.42 -1.30 5.93
CA LEU A 207 -12.60 -2.04 4.96
C LEU A 207 -13.25 -3.38 4.57
N VAL A 208 -13.74 -4.13 5.55
CA VAL A 208 -14.48 -5.38 5.31
C VAL A 208 -15.70 -5.13 4.41
N LEU A 209 -16.48 -4.10 4.72
CA LEU A 209 -17.67 -3.73 3.93
C LEU A 209 -17.31 -3.28 2.51
N ILE A 210 -16.25 -2.47 2.36
CA ILE A 210 -15.76 -2.01 1.05
C ILE A 210 -15.31 -3.20 0.18
N ILE A 211 -14.52 -4.11 0.73
CA ILE A 211 -14.06 -5.29 0.01
C ILE A 211 -15.27 -6.16 -0.41
N THR A 212 -16.20 -6.41 0.49
CA THR A 212 -17.40 -7.19 0.20
C THR A 212 -18.25 -6.53 -0.88
N ALA A 213 -18.52 -5.23 -0.76
CA ALA A 213 -19.32 -4.48 -1.72
C ALA A 213 -18.67 -4.43 -3.12
N ASN A 214 -17.36 -4.15 -3.20
CA ASN A 214 -16.65 -4.14 -4.47
C ASN A 214 -16.58 -5.51 -5.13
N SER A 215 -16.48 -6.58 -4.33
CA SER A 215 -16.48 -7.96 -4.85
C SER A 215 -17.80 -8.36 -5.53
N THR A 216 -18.91 -7.67 -5.24
CA THR A 216 -20.17 -7.90 -5.95
C THR A 216 -20.08 -7.62 -7.45
N ALA A 217 -19.24 -6.64 -7.83
CA ALA A 217 -19.04 -6.28 -9.24
C ALA A 217 -18.38 -7.39 -10.06
N MET A 218 -17.57 -8.22 -9.42
CA MET A 218 -16.87 -9.33 -10.09
C MET A 218 -17.62 -10.67 -9.97
N SER A 219 -18.79 -10.72 -9.34
CA SER A 219 -19.55 -11.95 -9.06
C SER A 219 -19.77 -12.81 -10.30
N SER A 220 -20.35 -12.24 -11.36
CA SER A 220 -20.60 -12.95 -12.61
C SER A 220 -19.31 -13.45 -13.28
N TYR A 221 -18.22 -12.72 -13.13
CA TYR A 221 -16.92 -13.06 -13.73
C TYR A 221 -16.20 -14.19 -13.00
N VAL A 222 -16.36 -14.28 -11.70
CA VAL A 222 -15.81 -15.36 -10.86
C VAL A 222 -16.65 -16.63 -10.98
N LEU A 223 -17.97 -16.50 -10.93
CA LEU A 223 -18.88 -17.66 -11.04
C LEU A 223 -18.84 -18.32 -12.43
N HIS A 224 -18.55 -17.56 -13.49
CA HIS A 224 -18.39 -18.05 -14.85
C HIS A 224 -16.91 -17.89 -15.27
N MET A 225 -16.00 -18.56 -14.54
CA MET A 225 -14.57 -18.53 -14.81
C MET A 225 -14.26 -19.10 -16.20
N THR A 226 -13.60 -18.29 -17.03
CA THR A 226 -13.07 -18.70 -18.34
C THR A 226 -11.56 -18.91 -18.26
N TRP A 227 -10.99 -19.61 -19.25
CA TRP A 227 -9.55 -19.77 -19.36
C TRP A 227 -8.82 -18.41 -19.46
N GLU A 228 -9.42 -17.46 -20.16
CA GLU A 228 -8.88 -16.08 -20.26
C GLU A 228 -8.80 -15.42 -18.88
N ARG A 229 -9.85 -15.51 -18.05
CA ARG A 229 -9.87 -14.95 -16.70
C ARG A 229 -8.89 -15.64 -15.75
N ALA A 230 -8.78 -16.96 -15.88
CA ALA A 230 -7.76 -17.72 -15.13
C ALA A 230 -6.34 -17.28 -15.54
N ALA A 231 -6.10 -17.06 -16.84
CA ALA A 231 -4.83 -16.53 -17.33
C ALA A 231 -4.56 -15.10 -16.82
N VAL A 232 -5.59 -14.24 -16.73
CA VAL A 232 -5.45 -12.90 -16.11
C VAL A 232 -5.07 -13.01 -14.63
N ALA A 233 -5.70 -13.88 -13.86
CA ALA A 233 -5.35 -14.08 -12.45
C ALA A 233 -3.89 -14.57 -12.29
N LEU A 234 -3.46 -15.50 -13.14
CA LEU A 234 -2.07 -15.96 -13.18
C LEU A 234 -1.12 -14.83 -13.59
N PHE A 235 -1.49 -14.02 -14.59
CA PHE A 235 -0.72 -12.86 -15.01
C PHE A 235 -0.53 -11.86 -13.88
N ILE A 236 -1.60 -11.50 -13.16
CA ILE A 236 -1.56 -10.61 -11.99
C ILE A 236 -0.61 -11.16 -10.92
N PHE A 237 -0.71 -12.46 -10.62
CA PHE A 237 0.17 -13.12 -9.66
C PHE A 237 1.65 -13.02 -10.06
N VAL A 238 2.00 -13.40 -11.29
CA VAL A 238 3.38 -13.36 -11.79
C VAL A 238 3.90 -11.92 -11.88
N TYR A 239 3.05 -11.01 -12.38
CA TYR A 239 3.44 -9.61 -12.53
C TYR A 239 3.59 -8.90 -11.16
N ALA A 240 2.78 -9.25 -10.16
CA ALA A 240 2.96 -8.75 -8.80
C ALA A 240 4.31 -9.17 -8.20
N CYS A 241 4.79 -10.39 -8.48
CA CYS A 241 6.13 -10.81 -8.08
C CYS A 241 7.21 -9.90 -8.68
N SER A 242 7.02 -9.46 -9.93
CA SER A 242 8.00 -8.60 -10.62
C SER A 242 8.21 -7.26 -9.91
N GLY A 243 7.19 -6.70 -9.27
CA GLY A 243 7.30 -5.44 -8.51
C GLY A 243 8.32 -5.53 -7.38
N TYR A 244 8.28 -6.62 -6.61
CA TYR A 244 9.28 -6.87 -5.55
C TYR A 244 10.67 -7.05 -6.13
N VAL A 245 10.77 -7.81 -7.23
CA VAL A 245 12.05 -8.07 -7.91
C VAL A 245 12.64 -6.77 -8.46
N TRP A 246 11.85 -5.91 -9.11
CA TRP A 246 12.30 -4.61 -9.60
C TRP A 246 12.83 -3.73 -8.47
N GLY A 247 12.11 -3.64 -7.35
CA GLY A 247 12.57 -2.90 -6.18
C GLY A 247 13.92 -3.42 -5.64
N MET A 248 14.06 -4.76 -5.51
CA MET A 248 15.31 -5.38 -5.08
C MET A 248 16.46 -5.18 -6.08
N LEU A 249 16.18 -5.37 -7.37
CA LEU A 249 17.19 -5.28 -8.42
C LEU A 249 17.76 -3.87 -8.53
N VAL A 250 16.88 -2.87 -8.59
CA VAL A 250 17.31 -1.47 -8.71
C VAL A 250 18.06 -1.01 -7.45
N ALA A 251 17.59 -1.39 -6.25
CA ALA A 251 18.31 -1.10 -5.02
C ALA A 251 19.72 -1.71 -5.02
N ARG A 252 19.85 -2.94 -5.53
CA ARG A 252 21.14 -3.64 -5.63
C ARG A 252 22.08 -2.98 -6.65
N VAL A 253 21.57 -2.64 -7.84
CA VAL A 253 22.34 -1.95 -8.88
C VAL A 253 22.82 -0.57 -8.39
N LEU A 254 22.01 0.12 -7.62
CA LEU A 254 22.35 1.42 -7.02
C LEU A 254 23.16 1.30 -5.72
N HIS A 255 23.59 0.10 -5.35
CA HIS A 255 24.37 -0.18 -4.12
C HIS A 255 23.72 0.41 -2.84
N GLN A 256 22.38 0.36 -2.77
CA GLN A 256 21.64 0.88 -1.63
C GLN A 256 21.84 0.01 -0.38
N PRO A 257 21.79 0.60 0.83
CA PRO A 257 21.83 -0.16 2.07
C PRO A 257 20.63 -1.10 2.17
N GLN A 258 20.78 -2.18 2.95
CA GLN A 258 19.75 -3.22 3.10
C GLN A 258 18.39 -2.65 3.52
N SER A 259 18.36 -1.66 4.41
CA SER A 259 17.10 -1.01 4.84
C SER A 259 16.35 -0.34 3.69
N THR A 260 17.08 0.35 2.80
CA THR A 260 16.51 0.97 1.59
C THR A 260 16.07 -0.10 0.60
N LEU A 261 16.85 -1.17 0.40
CA LEU A 261 16.48 -2.29 -0.47
C LEU A 261 15.16 -2.93 -0.04
N ILE A 262 14.98 -3.18 1.25
CA ILE A 262 13.74 -3.71 1.82
C ILE A 262 12.58 -2.76 1.50
N THR A 263 12.78 -1.47 1.75
CA THR A 263 11.74 -0.45 1.49
C THR A 263 11.38 -0.39 0.01
N MET A 264 12.36 -0.34 -0.89
CA MET A 264 12.13 -0.33 -2.34
C MET A 264 11.38 -1.59 -2.80
N SER A 265 11.74 -2.76 -2.26
CA SER A 265 11.06 -4.01 -2.61
C SER A 265 9.58 -3.98 -2.23
N PHE A 266 9.25 -3.61 -0.98
CA PHE A 266 7.86 -3.60 -0.53
C PHE A 266 7.03 -2.46 -1.14
N THR A 267 7.61 -1.28 -1.36
CA THR A 267 6.89 -0.16 -1.97
C THR A 267 6.66 -0.34 -3.48
N CYS A 268 7.54 -1.05 -4.18
CA CYS A 268 7.32 -1.40 -5.57
C CYS A 268 6.39 -2.62 -5.74
N GLY A 269 6.35 -3.54 -4.77
CA GLY A 269 5.57 -4.78 -4.85
C GLY A 269 4.13 -4.66 -4.34
N LEU A 270 3.83 -3.74 -3.41
CA LEU A 270 2.53 -3.63 -2.75
C LEU A 270 1.71 -2.46 -3.29
N ARG A 271 0.49 -2.75 -3.74
CA ARG A 271 -0.45 -1.78 -4.34
C ARG A 271 -1.67 -1.54 -3.46
N ASN A 272 -2.20 -0.33 -3.47
CA ASN A 272 -3.44 0.01 -2.78
C ASN A 272 -4.66 -0.47 -3.58
N ILE A 273 -4.87 -1.78 -3.59
CA ILE A 273 -5.95 -2.44 -4.34
C ILE A 273 -7.32 -1.91 -3.95
N SER A 274 -7.51 -1.55 -2.67
CA SER A 274 -8.79 -0.99 -2.22
C SER A 274 -9.15 0.30 -2.98
N SER A 275 -8.18 1.20 -3.21
CA SER A 275 -8.42 2.39 -4.02
C SER A 275 -8.70 2.03 -5.48
N GLY A 276 -7.96 1.08 -6.04
CA GLY A 276 -8.19 0.58 -7.40
C GLY A 276 -9.57 -0.02 -7.57
N ALA A 277 -10.03 -0.84 -6.63
CA ALA A 277 -11.35 -1.44 -6.66
C ALA A 277 -12.48 -0.40 -6.58
N VAL A 278 -12.31 0.65 -5.76
CA VAL A 278 -13.27 1.76 -5.69
C VAL A 278 -13.33 2.49 -7.02
N ILE A 279 -12.18 2.84 -7.60
CA ILE A 279 -12.09 3.52 -8.89
C ILE A 279 -12.69 2.64 -10.00
N ALA A 280 -12.29 1.35 -10.06
CA ALA A 280 -12.82 0.41 -11.05
C ALA A 280 -14.34 0.31 -10.98
N SER A 281 -14.89 0.20 -9.78
CA SER A 281 -16.34 0.02 -9.58
C SER A 281 -17.15 1.28 -9.87
N GLN A 282 -16.55 2.47 -9.83
CA GLN A 282 -17.22 3.74 -10.07
C GLN A 282 -17.20 4.17 -11.54
N TYR A 283 -16.08 3.95 -12.22
CA TYR A 283 -15.85 4.54 -13.54
C TYR A 283 -15.90 3.53 -14.68
N PHE A 284 -15.87 2.23 -14.37
CA PHE A 284 -15.70 1.18 -15.37
C PHE A 284 -16.74 0.06 -15.24
N PRO A 285 -16.95 -0.72 -16.30
CA PRO A 285 -17.74 -1.95 -16.22
C PRO A 285 -17.19 -2.93 -15.18
N GLY A 286 -18.06 -3.76 -14.61
CA GLY A 286 -17.68 -4.72 -13.56
C GLY A 286 -16.55 -5.67 -13.94
N GLU A 287 -16.32 -5.93 -15.22
CA GLU A 287 -15.22 -6.76 -15.71
C GLU A 287 -13.83 -6.16 -15.38
N VAL A 288 -13.70 -4.82 -15.36
CA VAL A 288 -12.48 -4.11 -14.98
C VAL A 288 -12.14 -4.34 -13.50
N VAL A 289 -13.15 -4.55 -12.65
CA VAL A 289 -12.95 -4.83 -11.22
C VAL A 289 -12.28 -6.18 -11.00
N PHE A 290 -12.50 -7.15 -11.89
CA PHE A 290 -11.97 -8.50 -11.74
C PHE A 290 -10.43 -8.55 -11.66
N PRO A 291 -9.65 -8.02 -12.62
CA PRO A 291 -8.19 -7.99 -12.51
C PRO A 291 -7.71 -7.25 -11.26
N VAL A 292 -8.29 -6.09 -10.94
CA VAL A 292 -7.92 -5.29 -9.77
C VAL A 292 -8.09 -6.08 -8.47
N MET A 293 -9.20 -6.78 -8.31
CA MET A 293 -9.48 -7.55 -7.11
C MET A 293 -8.66 -8.84 -6.99
N CYS A 294 -8.14 -9.38 -8.11
CA CYS A 294 -7.26 -10.55 -8.08
C CYS A 294 -6.01 -10.31 -7.24
N GLY A 295 -5.44 -9.10 -7.29
CA GLY A 295 -4.28 -8.74 -6.46
C GLY A 295 -4.53 -8.89 -4.96
N THR A 296 -5.75 -8.67 -4.50
CA THR A 296 -6.13 -8.83 -3.07
C THR A 296 -5.86 -10.24 -2.54
N LEU A 297 -6.00 -11.26 -3.39
CA LEU A 297 -5.80 -12.66 -3.01
C LEU A 297 -4.32 -13.00 -2.79
N PHE A 298 -3.43 -12.35 -3.53
CA PHE A 298 -2.01 -12.73 -3.58
C PHE A 298 -1.12 -11.81 -2.75
N GLN A 299 -1.51 -10.55 -2.57
CA GLN A 299 -0.66 -9.48 -2.05
C GLN A 299 0.02 -9.82 -0.72
N GLN A 300 -0.73 -10.31 0.26
CA GLN A 300 -0.19 -10.61 1.59
C GLN A 300 0.72 -11.84 1.59
N MET A 301 0.40 -12.83 0.78
CA MET A 301 1.22 -14.04 0.62
C MET A 301 2.55 -13.70 -0.04
N LEU A 302 2.52 -12.87 -1.09
CA LEU A 302 3.72 -12.42 -1.78
C LEU A 302 4.59 -11.55 -0.86
N ALA A 303 4.00 -10.66 -0.07
CA ALA A 303 4.74 -9.86 0.90
C ALA A 303 5.47 -10.73 1.93
N ALA A 304 4.80 -11.75 2.47
CA ALA A 304 5.42 -12.71 3.39
C ALA A 304 6.55 -13.50 2.73
N PHE A 305 6.32 -13.98 1.50
CA PHE A 305 7.31 -14.74 0.74
C PHE A 305 8.56 -13.90 0.44
N PHE A 306 8.39 -12.68 -0.12
CA PHE A 306 9.53 -11.82 -0.46
C PHE A 306 10.24 -11.31 0.78
N GLY A 307 9.54 -11.06 1.88
CA GLY A 307 10.17 -10.74 3.16
C GLY A 307 11.06 -11.86 3.67
N ALA A 308 10.57 -13.10 3.65
CA ALA A 308 11.36 -14.27 4.02
C ALA A 308 12.55 -14.49 3.05
N LEU A 309 12.35 -14.27 1.75
CA LEU A 309 13.40 -14.35 0.74
C LEU A 309 14.51 -13.33 1.00
N ILE A 310 14.15 -12.06 1.24
CA ILE A 310 15.12 -11.00 1.54
C ILE A 310 15.91 -11.34 2.80
N ARG A 311 15.24 -11.78 3.87
CA ARG A 311 15.91 -12.21 5.10
C ARG A 311 16.89 -13.36 4.85
N ARG A 312 16.53 -14.32 4.01
CA ARG A 312 17.41 -15.45 3.66
C ARG A 312 18.63 -15.02 2.82
N LEU A 313 18.46 -14.05 1.92
CA LEU A 313 19.54 -13.60 1.02
C LEU A 313 20.49 -12.61 1.67
N TYR A 314 20.02 -11.79 2.62
CA TYR A 314 20.78 -10.67 3.19
C TYR A 314 20.98 -10.79 4.71
N GLY A 315 20.42 -11.80 5.37
CA GLY A 315 20.46 -11.96 6.83
C GLY A 315 19.50 -11.05 7.60
N GLU A 316 19.50 -11.13 8.92
CA GLU A 316 18.78 -10.19 9.77
C GLU A 316 19.50 -8.84 9.73
N GLY A 317 18.81 -7.77 9.35
CA GLY A 317 19.39 -6.42 9.20
C GLY A 317 20.12 -5.96 10.47
N THR A 318 21.12 -5.12 10.29
CA THR A 318 22.13 -4.62 11.25
C THR A 318 21.62 -4.04 12.59
N SER A 319 20.32 -4.03 12.88
CA SER A 319 19.80 -3.64 14.20
C SER A 319 20.15 -4.64 15.32
N SER A 320 20.43 -5.90 14.97
CA SER A 320 20.92 -6.91 15.93
C SER A 320 22.29 -6.54 16.51
N THR A 321 23.15 -5.90 15.74
CA THR A 321 24.49 -5.48 16.20
C THR A 321 24.41 -4.28 17.14
N ALA A 322 23.51 -3.32 16.88
CA ALA A 322 23.29 -2.19 17.77
C ALA A 322 22.62 -2.60 19.09
N GLN A 323 21.74 -3.58 19.05
CA GLN A 323 21.08 -4.13 20.24
C GLN A 323 22.01 -5.04 21.05
N LYS A 324 22.86 -5.85 20.39
CA LYS A 324 23.93 -6.59 21.04
C LYS A 324 24.95 -5.66 21.68
N ASN A 325 25.35 -4.57 21.03
CA ASN A 325 26.25 -3.57 21.61
C ASN A 325 25.59 -2.82 22.77
N LYS A 326 24.28 -2.57 22.72
CA LYS A 326 23.57 -1.94 23.83
C LYS A 326 23.42 -2.88 25.02
N SER A 327 23.10 -4.15 24.78
CA SER A 327 23.07 -5.17 25.86
C SER A 327 24.45 -5.50 26.40
N ALA A 328 25.49 -5.48 25.57
CA ALA A 328 26.89 -5.62 26.03
C ALA A 328 27.36 -4.40 26.85
N MET A 329 26.90 -3.19 26.51
CA MET A 329 27.14 -1.97 27.27
C MET A 329 26.33 -1.90 28.57
N GLU A 330 25.15 -2.49 28.63
CA GLU A 330 24.33 -2.62 29.85
C GLU A 330 24.77 -3.73 30.76
N SER A 331 25.46 -4.76 30.26
CA SER A 331 26.00 -5.88 31.02
C SER A 331 27.44 -5.63 31.55
N ALA A 332 28.12 -4.58 31.09
CA ALA A 332 29.40 -4.14 31.64
C ALA A 332 29.18 -3.53 33.04
N SER A 333 29.81 -4.11 34.03
CA SER A 333 29.69 -3.69 35.44
C SER A 333 30.20 -2.26 35.67
N PRO A 334 29.73 -1.56 36.72
CA PRO A 334 30.13 -0.18 37.03
C PRO A 334 31.63 0.05 37.25
N GLU A 335 32.38 -1.00 37.56
CA GLU A 335 33.84 -0.93 37.81
C GLU A 335 34.65 -0.68 36.53
N ASP A 336 34.18 -1.13 35.36
CA ASP A 336 34.85 -0.93 34.06
C ASP A 336 34.70 0.49 33.50
N ARG A 337 33.83 1.30 34.10
CA ARG A 337 33.58 2.71 33.66
C ARG A 337 34.57 3.72 34.28
N SER A 338 35.34 3.35 35.29
CA SER A 338 36.26 4.27 35.97
C SER A 338 37.61 4.44 35.24
N ASP A 339 38.05 3.43 34.48
CA ASP A 339 39.36 3.45 33.82
C ASP A 339 39.41 4.22 32.48
N THR A 340 38.26 4.48 31.83
CA THR A 340 38.22 5.21 30.56
C THR A 340 38.17 6.72 30.70
N ARG A 341 38.06 7.29 31.92
CA ARG A 341 38.09 8.73 32.16
C ARG A 341 39.44 9.30 32.57
N ALA A 342 40.44 8.45 32.77
CA ALA A 342 41.74 8.89 33.27
C ALA A 342 42.82 9.15 32.20
N SER A 343 42.51 9.03 30.91
CA SER A 343 43.46 9.23 29.80
C SER A 343 43.04 10.28 28.79
N SER A 344 42.72 11.50 29.25
CA SER A 344 42.71 12.68 28.37
C SER A 344 43.88 13.57 28.79
N PRO A 345 44.92 13.77 27.97
CA PRO A 345 45.93 14.75 28.26
C PRO A 345 45.40 16.17 28.10
N LEU A 346 45.56 16.99 29.11
CA LEU A 346 45.50 18.44 29.07
C LEU A 346 46.52 18.93 28.04
N VAL A 347 46.10 19.62 27.03
CA VAL A 347 46.97 20.48 26.19
C VAL A 347 46.56 21.92 26.44
N GLU A 348 47.57 22.69 26.81
CA GLU A 348 47.58 24.13 27.02
C GLU A 348 47.13 24.91 25.80
#